data_b9585c41432093ac2252ef6da61dad09
#
_entry.id   b9585c41432093ac2252ef6da61dad09
#
_cell.length_a   1.000
_cell.length_b   1.000
_cell.length_c   1.000
_cell.angle_alpha   90.00
_cell.angle_beta   90.00
_cell.angle_gamma   90.00
#
_symmetry.space_group_name_H-M   'P 1'
#
loop_
_entity.id
_entity.type
_entity.pdbx_description
1 polymer ?
#
loop_
_entity_poly.entity_id
_entity_poly.type
_entity_poly.pdbx_seq_one_letter_code
_entity_poly.pdbx_strand_id
1 'polypeptide(L)'
;MNHINIAKVFDAGTTPDGNPYFAMEYAPGMPLKSYCEKEKLGLEKRLELFLQICDGVRHAHQKGIIHRDLKPSNILVGNEGEKPVVKIIDFGVARSMDQRLTDKPLETEAGQMVGTPEYMSPEQAEMGPAGIDTRTDVYALGVILYELICGLLPFDSETLRGGGYTEMRWLICEVDPAEPSQRLAEFSGKDKLCQAFGLTPASLERRLRGDLDWIAMQALDKDRSQRYQSAGELAEDIQRYLVHDPVLAGPPTLRYKLKKFSRKHRTGLLSIAALLL
;
A
#
# COMPACT_ATOMS: atom_id res chain seq x y z
N MET A 1 -13.32 -12.61 -11.88
CA MET A 1 -12.43 -13.12 -10.80
C MET A 1 -13.28 -13.57 -9.62
N ASN A 2 -12.93 -14.65 -8.94
CA ASN A 2 -13.62 -15.07 -7.72
C ASN A 2 -12.59 -15.19 -6.59
N HIS A 3 -12.59 -14.22 -5.70
CA HIS A 3 -11.69 -14.15 -4.55
C HIS A 3 -12.35 -13.36 -3.41
N ILE A 4 -12.16 -13.80 -2.16
CA ILE A 4 -12.80 -13.17 -1.01
C ILE A 4 -12.48 -11.68 -0.88
N ASN A 5 -11.26 -11.28 -1.23
CA ASN A 5 -10.78 -9.90 -1.12
C ASN A 5 -10.95 -9.07 -2.40
N ILE A 6 -11.70 -9.56 -3.40
CA ILE A 6 -11.98 -8.83 -4.65
C ILE A 6 -13.48 -8.80 -4.88
N ALA A 7 -14.04 -7.62 -5.14
CA ALA A 7 -15.43 -7.50 -5.56
C ALA A 7 -15.62 -8.13 -6.95
N LYS A 8 -16.59 -9.02 -7.06
CA LYS A 8 -16.86 -9.74 -8.30
C LYS A 8 -17.53 -8.81 -9.31
N VAL A 9 -16.98 -8.69 -10.50
CA VAL A 9 -17.64 -8.04 -11.63
C VAL A 9 -18.55 -9.07 -12.31
N PHE A 10 -19.83 -8.75 -12.48
CA PHE A 10 -20.84 -9.60 -13.09
C PHE A 10 -20.99 -9.28 -14.57
N ASP A 11 -20.96 -7.98 -14.93
CA ASP A 11 -21.19 -7.52 -16.26
C ASP A 11 -20.48 -6.20 -16.52
N ALA A 12 -20.19 -5.90 -17.78
CA ALA A 12 -19.62 -4.65 -18.23
C ALA A 12 -20.12 -4.34 -19.64
N GLY A 13 -20.48 -3.09 -19.89
CA GLY A 13 -21.01 -2.71 -21.19
C GLY A 13 -21.06 -1.19 -21.39
N THR A 14 -21.75 -0.78 -22.45
CA THR A 14 -21.99 0.61 -22.77
C THR A 14 -23.50 0.83 -22.86
N THR A 15 -23.99 1.89 -22.20
CA THR A 15 -25.39 2.28 -22.29
C THR A 15 -25.74 2.76 -23.71
N PRO A 16 -27.05 2.83 -24.11
CA PRO A 16 -27.45 3.39 -25.39
C PRO A 16 -26.91 4.80 -25.65
N ASP A 17 -26.68 5.58 -24.59
CA ASP A 17 -26.13 6.94 -24.65
C ASP A 17 -24.60 6.99 -24.75
N GLY A 18 -23.93 5.83 -24.89
CA GLY A 18 -22.47 5.72 -25.03
C GLY A 18 -21.66 5.74 -23.74
N ASN A 19 -22.30 5.72 -22.56
CA ASN A 19 -21.61 5.71 -21.27
C ASN A 19 -21.21 4.27 -20.87
N PRO A 20 -19.96 4.02 -20.46
CA PRO A 20 -19.57 2.72 -19.95
C PRO A 20 -20.23 2.45 -18.58
N TYR A 21 -20.60 1.19 -18.31
CA TYR A 21 -21.11 0.75 -17.03
C TYR A 21 -20.48 -0.58 -16.60
N PHE A 22 -20.46 -0.79 -15.29
CA PHE A 22 -20.07 -2.06 -14.68
C PHE A 22 -21.13 -2.46 -13.66
N ALA A 23 -21.54 -3.73 -13.70
CA ALA A 23 -22.33 -4.36 -12.67
C ALA A 23 -21.40 -5.21 -11.80
N MET A 24 -21.29 -4.90 -10.52
CA MET A 24 -20.40 -5.59 -9.61
C MET A 24 -21.10 -5.99 -8.31
N GLU A 25 -20.47 -6.90 -7.58
CA GLU A 25 -20.86 -7.26 -6.23
C GLU A 25 -20.94 -6.01 -5.35
N TYR A 26 -22.03 -5.86 -4.62
CA TYR A 26 -22.11 -4.85 -3.58
C TYR A 26 -21.18 -5.24 -2.44
N ALA A 27 -20.16 -4.44 -2.18
CA ALA A 27 -19.22 -4.63 -1.09
C ALA A 27 -19.64 -3.74 0.10
N PRO A 28 -20.30 -4.30 1.14
CA PRO A 28 -20.64 -3.52 2.32
C PRO A 28 -19.37 -3.18 3.09
N GLY A 29 -19.26 -1.93 3.54
CA GLY A 29 -18.09 -1.50 4.29
C GLY A 29 -17.77 -0.03 4.09
N MET A 30 -16.64 0.38 4.62
CA MET A 30 -16.13 1.73 4.46
C MET A 30 -14.69 1.71 3.93
N PRO A 31 -14.19 2.82 3.35
CA PRO A 31 -12.83 2.91 2.89
C PRO A 31 -11.81 2.56 3.98
N LEU A 32 -10.73 1.90 3.59
CA LEU A 32 -9.68 1.35 4.47
C LEU A 32 -9.22 2.34 5.54
N LYS A 33 -8.89 3.57 5.15
CA LYS A 33 -8.43 4.61 6.08
C LYS A 33 -9.50 4.95 7.12
N SER A 34 -10.71 5.20 6.67
CA SER A 34 -11.84 5.53 7.55
C SER A 34 -12.16 4.41 8.53
N TYR A 35 -12.04 3.13 8.09
CA TYR A 35 -12.20 1.98 8.96
C TYR A 35 -11.12 1.93 10.05
N CYS A 36 -9.85 2.08 9.67
CA CYS A 36 -8.73 2.08 10.60
C CYS A 36 -8.83 3.18 11.66
N GLU A 37 -9.30 4.37 11.26
CA GLU A 37 -9.49 5.52 12.16
C GLU A 37 -10.68 5.32 13.10
N LYS A 38 -11.82 4.89 12.56
CA LYS A 38 -13.05 4.65 13.32
C LYS A 38 -12.86 3.57 14.39
N GLU A 39 -12.26 2.44 13.99
CA GLU A 39 -12.02 1.31 14.89
C GLU A 39 -10.74 1.48 15.73
N LYS A 40 -10.02 2.59 15.56
CA LYS A 40 -8.74 2.89 16.25
C LYS A 40 -7.76 1.73 16.19
N LEU A 41 -7.62 1.16 15.01
CA LEU A 41 -6.80 -0.04 14.83
C LEU A 41 -5.32 0.25 15.11
N GLY A 42 -4.73 -0.56 15.98
CA GLY A 42 -3.29 -0.58 16.20
C GLY A 42 -2.52 -1.10 14.98
N LEU A 43 -1.19 -0.94 15.01
CA LEU A 43 -0.30 -1.21 13.88
C LEU A 43 -0.45 -2.64 13.35
N GLU A 44 -0.45 -3.65 14.23
CA GLU A 44 -0.54 -5.05 13.84
C GLU A 44 -1.84 -5.36 13.09
N LYS A 45 -2.97 -4.82 13.56
CA LYS A 45 -4.27 -5.02 12.92
C LYS A 45 -4.36 -4.36 11.54
N ARG A 46 -3.71 -3.21 11.37
CA ARG A 46 -3.60 -2.55 10.05
C ARG A 46 -2.77 -3.41 9.09
N LEU A 47 -1.69 -4.02 9.55
CA LEU A 47 -0.87 -4.94 8.77
C LEU A 47 -1.63 -6.22 8.41
N GLU A 48 -2.48 -6.77 9.30
CA GLU A 48 -3.37 -7.89 8.98
C GLU A 48 -4.34 -7.56 7.83
N LEU A 49 -4.91 -6.34 7.80
CA LEU A 49 -5.72 -5.87 6.67
C LEU A 49 -4.89 -5.71 5.40
N PHE A 50 -3.67 -5.18 5.52
CA PHE A 50 -2.77 -5.04 4.39
C PHE A 50 -2.40 -6.39 3.76
N LEU A 51 -2.21 -7.44 4.54
CA LEU A 51 -2.01 -8.80 4.02
C LEU A 51 -3.19 -9.29 3.18
N GLN A 52 -4.42 -8.98 3.58
CA GLN A 52 -5.61 -9.32 2.77
C GLN A 52 -5.63 -8.56 1.43
N ILE A 53 -5.18 -7.29 1.44
CA ILE A 53 -5.04 -6.51 0.20
C ILE A 53 -4.02 -7.17 -0.73
N CYS A 54 -2.84 -7.50 -0.20
CA CYS A 54 -1.81 -8.19 -0.98
C CYS A 54 -2.29 -9.53 -1.55
N ASP A 55 -3.08 -10.30 -0.80
CA ASP A 55 -3.62 -11.58 -1.27
C ASP A 55 -4.59 -11.39 -2.45
N GLY A 56 -5.48 -10.39 -2.38
CA GLY A 56 -6.36 -10.02 -3.47
C GLY A 56 -5.58 -9.57 -4.71
N VAL A 57 -4.62 -8.67 -4.56
CA VAL A 57 -3.79 -8.17 -5.67
C VAL A 57 -2.96 -9.29 -6.29
N ARG A 58 -2.33 -10.15 -5.49
CA ARG A 58 -1.61 -11.34 -5.95
C ARG A 58 -2.49 -12.24 -6.80
N HIS A 59 -3.73 -12.51 -6.36
CA HIS A 59 -4.68 -13.32 -7.11
C HIS A 59 -5.02 -12.71 -8.48
N ALA A 60 -5.21 -11.40 -8.56
CA ALA A 60 -5.45 -10.69 -9.81
C ALA A 60 -4.23 -10.79 -10.75
N HIS A 61 -3.02 -10.57 -10.22
CA HIS A 61 -1.77 -10.66 -10.98
C HIS A 61 -1.54 -12.06 -11.58
N GLN A 62 -1.85 -13.12 -10.84
CA GLN A 62 -1.80 -14.50 -11.36
C GLN A 62 -2.73 -14.75 -12.55
N LYS A 63 -3.74 -13.91 -12.72
CA LYS A 63 -4.68 -13.94 -13.87
C LYS A 63 -4.34 -12.91 -14.95
N GLY A 64 -3.17 -12.28 -14.86
CA GLY A 64 -2.72 -11.27 -15.80
C GLY A 64 -3.45 -9.93 -15.68
N ILE A 65 -4.13 -9.67 -14.56
CA ILE A 65 -4.90 -8.45 -14.35
C ILE A 65 -4.14 -7.52 -13.41
N ILE A 66 -3.87 -6.29 -13.86
CA ILE A 66 -3.21 -5.23 -13.12
C ILE A 66 -4.28 -4.19 -12.76
N HIS A 67 -4.28 -3.73 -11.51
CA HIS A 67 -5.30 -2.77 -11.02
C HIS A 67 -5.09 -1.36 -11.57
N ARG A 68 -3.85 -0.85 -11.53
CA ARG A 68 -3.40 0.46 -12.04
C ARG A 68 -3.93 1.70 -11.30
N ASP A 69 -4.92 1.56 -10.41
CA ASP A 69 -5.49 2.67 -9.61
C ASP A 69 -5.77 2.19 -8.17
N LEU A 70 -4.81 1.46 -7.58
CA LEU A 70 -4.89 1.06 -6.17
C LEU A 70 -4.75 2.28 -5.26
N LYS A 71 -5.74 2.47 -4.39
CA LYS A 71 -5.80 3.54 -3.38
C LYS A 71 -6.78 3.17 -2.27
N PRO A 72 -6.71 3.80 -1.09
CA PRO A 72 -7.58 3.44 0.05
C PRO A 72 -9.07 3.57 -0.23
N SER A 73 -9.50 4.46 -1.14
CA SER A 73 -10.92 4.60 -1.52
C SER A 73 -11.45 3.40 -2.34
N ASN A 74 -10.56 2.67 -3.02
CA ASN A 74 -10.90 1.46 -3.79
C ASN A 74 -10.73 0.17 -2.95
N ILE A 75 -10.48 0.32 -1.65
CA ILE A 75 -10.32 -0.77 -0.70
C ILE A 75 -11.35 -0.59 0.41
N LEU A 76 -12.38 -1.41 0.39
CA LEU A 76 -13.45 -1.37 1.38
C LEU A 76 -13.20 -2.42 2.47
N VAL A 77 -13.49 -2.07 3.71
CA VAL A 77 -13.42 -3.00 4.84
C VAL A 77 -14.81 -3.13 5.44
N GLY A 78 -15.34 -4.33 5.39
CA GLY A 78 -16.58 -4.75 6.04
C GLY A 78 -16.31 -5.82 7.08
N ASN A 79 -17.35 -6.31 7.74
CA ASN A 79 -17.24 -7.38 8.72
C ASN A 79 -18.01 -8.61 8.22
N GLU A 80 -17.38 -9.78 8.23
CA GLU A 80 -18.04 -11.08 8.13
C GLU A 80 -18.06 -11.72 9.53
N GLY A 81 -19.19 -11.62 10.21
CA GLY A 81 -19.28 -11.89 11.65
C GLY A 81 -18.44 -10.88 12.43
N GLU A 82 -17.49 -11.38 13.23
CA GLU A 82 -16.58 -10.53 14.03
C GLU A 82 -15.25 -10.20 13.34
N LYS A 83 -15.02 -10.72 12.13
CA LYS A 83 -13.72 -10.56 11.44
C LYS A 83 -13.81 -9.49 10.36
N PRO A 84 -12.88 -8.53 10.34
CA PRO A 84 -12.80 -7.58 9.25
C PRO A 84 -12.33 -8.26 7.97
N VAL A 85 -13.04 -8.01 6.88
CA VAL A 85 -12.74 -8.53 5.55
C VAL A 85 -12.56 -7.37 4.57
N VAL A 86 -11.45 -7.40 3.87
CA VAL A 86 -11.12 -6.44 2.81
C VAL A 86 -11.80 -6.86 1.51
N LYS A 87 -12.37 -5.89 0.80
CA LYS A 87 -12.83 -6.01 -0.59
C LYS A 87 -12.20 -4.93 -1.45
N ILE A 88 -11.41 -5.32 -2.45
CA ILE A 88 -10.86 -4.42 -3.45
C ILE A 88 -11.90 -4.27 -4.56
N ILE A 89 -12.23 -3.02 -4.90
CA ILE A 89 -13.15 -2.65 -5.98
C ILE A 89 -12.38 -1.99 -7.13
N ASP A 90 -13.04 -1.84 -8.30
CA ASP A 90 -12.54 -1.07 -9.46
C ASP A 90 -11.19 -1.56 -10.02
N PHE A 91 -10.99 -2.89 -10.12
CA PHE A 91 -9.88 -3.43 -10.89
C PHE A 91 -9.91 -2.90 -12.33
N GLY A 92 -9.11 -1.91 -12.66
CA GLY A 92 -8.72 -1.33 -13.97
C GLY A 92 -9.58 -1.58 -15.21
N VAL A 93 -10.81 -2.07 -15.02
CA VAL A 93 -11.74 -2.47 -16.07
C VAL A 93 -12.10 -1.27 -16.96
N ALA A 94 -12.21 -0.08 -16.37
CA ALA A 94 -12.48 1.15 -17.10
C ALA A 94 -11.35 1.51 -18.08
N ARG A 95 -10.08 1.32 -17.70
CA ARG A 95 -8.94 1.65 -18.57
C ARG A 95 -8.71 0.65 -19.71
N SER A 96 -9.12 -0.60 -19.57
CA SER A 96 -9.04 -1.57 -20.69
C SER A 96 -10.08 -1.27 -21.77
N MET A 97 -11.18 -0.58 -21.45
CA MET A 97 -12.14 -0.06 -22.43
C MET A 97 -11.72 1.32 -22.95
N ASP A 98 -11.09 2.15 -22.13
CA ASP A 98 -10.55 3.47 -22.50
C ASP A 98 -9.37 3.41 -23.48
N GLN A 99 -8.61 2.31 -23.53
CA GLN A 99 -7.58 2.12 -24.57
C GLN A 99 -8.14 2.12 -26.00
N ARG A 100 -9.46 2.01 -26.16
CA ARG A 100 -10.17 2.22 -27.44
C ARG A 100 -10.79 3.61 -27.59
N LEU A 101 -10.84 4.41 -26.52
CA LEU A 101 -11.57 5.69 -26.51
C LEU A 101 -10.69 6.91 -26.19
N THR A 102 -9.47 6.75 -25.69
CA THR A 102 -8.65 7.91 -25.33
C THR A 102 -7.20 7.79 -25.81
N ASP A 103 -6.95 8.23 -27.03
CA ASP A 103 -5.71 8.89 -27.42
C ASP A 103 -5.63 10.32 -26.81
N LYS A 104 -6.36 10.60 -25.74
CA LYS A 104 -6.33 11.90 -25.07
C LYS A 104 -5.35 11.86 -23.89
N PRO A 105 -4.41 12.84 -23.84
CA PRO A 105 -3.47 12.98 -22.73
C PRO A 105 -4.23 13.22 -21.41
N LEU A 106 -3.57 12.89 -20.28
CA LEU A 106 -4.05 13.13 -18.91
C LEU A 106 -4.34 14.62 -18.59
N GLU A 107 -4.00 15.52 -19.48
CA GLU A 107 -4.43 16.92 -19.44
C GLU A 107 -5.77 17.06 -20.16
N THR A 108 -6.82 17.40 -19.42
CA THR A 108 -7.99 18.04 -20.01
C THR A 108 -7.58 19.42 -20.51
N GLU A 109 -8.27 19.96 -21.53
CA GLU A 109 -8.06 21.32 -22.08
C GLU A 109 -8.08 22.44 -21.02
N ALA A 110 -8.38 22.11 -19.76
CA ALA A 110 -8.39 23.02 -18.61
C ALA A 110 -7.19 22.86 -17.66
N GLY A 111 -6.14 22.06 -18.00
CA GLY A 111 -4.98 21.85 -17.12
C GLY A 111 -5.31 21.11 -15.80
N GLN A 112 -6.47 20.48 -15.70
CA GLN A 112 -6.84 19.71 -14.52
C GLN A 112 -6.32 18.28 -14.63
N MET A 113 -5.52 17.91 -13.64
CA MET A 113 -4.95 16.57 -13.50
C MET A 113 -6.04 15.57 -13.15
N VAL A 114 -6.26 14.57 -14.01
CA VAL A 114 -7.23 13.49 -13.77
C VAL A 114 -6.53 12.34 -13.04
N GLY A 115 -6.99 12.01 -11.85
CA GLY A 115 -6.50 10.87 -11.06
C GLY A 115 -6.08 11.22 -9.64
N THR A 116 -5.45 10.26 -8.98
CA THR A 116 -4.96 10.35 -7.59
C THR A 116 -3.43 10.22 -7.62
N PRO A 117 -2.67 11.30 -7.89
CA PRO A 117 -1.23 11.24 -8.11
C PRO A 117 -0.45 10.70 -6.91
N GLU A 118 -1.04 10.76 -5.73
CA GLU A 118 -0.46 10.31 -4.46
C GLU A 118 -0.07 8.82 -4.47
N TYR A 119 -0.76 7.99 -5.28
CA TYR A 119 -0.53 6.53 -5.39
C TYR A 119 0.03 6.11 -6.74
N MET A 120 0.33 7.08 -7.61
CA MET A 120 0.84 6.84 -8.96
C MET A 120 2.29 6.38 -8.93
N SER A 121 2.60 5.31 -9.66
CA SER A 121 3.98 4.83 -9.81
C SER A 121 4.80 5.69 -10.77
N PRO A 122 6.15 5.69 -10.68
CA PRO A 122 7.03 6.39 -11.62
C PRO A 122 6.72 6.08 -13.08
N GLU A 123 6.55 4.80 -13.42
CA GLU A 123 6.24 4.37 -14.79
C GLU A 123 4.86 4.84 -15.29
N GLN A 124 3.91 5.09 -14.39
CA GLN A 124 2.64 5.72 -14.74
C GLN A 124 2.80 7.23 -14.97
N ALA A 125 3.62 7.90 -14.15
CA ALA A 125 3.90 9.33 -14.27
C ALA A 125 4.70 9.66 -15.54
N GLU A 126 5.49 8.72 -16.07
CA GLU A 126 6.25 8.87 -17.32
C GLU A 126 5.40 8.77 -18.59
N MET A 127 4.10 8.50 -18.48
CA MET A 127 3.14 8.44 -19.61
C MET A 127 3.49 7.44 -20.72
N GLY A 128 4.20 6.35 -20.42
CA GLY A 128 4.49 5.31 -21.42
C GLY A 128 3.59 4.09 -21.23
N PRO A 129 2.86 3.60 -22.26
CA PRO A 129 2.19 2.29 -22.17
C PRO A 129 3.20 1.15 -22.12
N ALA A 130 4.43 1.39 -22.57
CA ALA A 130 5.54 0.45 -22.53
C ALA A 130 6.19 0.48 -21.15
N GLY A 131 5.78 -0.43 -20.26
CA GLY A 131 6.43 -0.59 -18.96
C GLY A 131 5.49 -0.76 -17.77
N ILE A 132 4.20 -0.66 -17.96
CA ILE A 132 3.22 -0.96 -16.90
C ILE A 132 3.11 -2.48 -16.74
N ASP A 133 3.59 -2.99 -15.62
CA ASP A 133 3.47 -4.38 -15.22
C ASP A 133 2.92 -4.50 -13.78
N THR A 134 2.93 -5.69 -13.21
CA THR A 134 2.41 -5.95 -11.86
C THR A 134 3.12 -5.14 -10.77
N ARG A 135 4.34 -4.68 -11.01
CA ARG A 135 5.13 -3.86 -10.06
C ARG A 135 4.63 -2.42 -9.95
N THR A 136 3.80 -1.97 -10.88
CA THR A 136 3.03 -0.73 -10.74
C THR A 136 2.09 -0.80 -9.53
N ASP A 137 1.36 -1.92 -9.38
CA ASP A 137 0.51 -2.12 -8.21
C ASP A 137 1.33 -2.34 -6.92
N VAL A 138 2.55 -2.90 -7.03
CA VAL A 138 3.46 -3.03 -5.87
C VAL A 138 3.86 -1.65 -5.33
N TYR A 139 4.14 -0.68 -6.21
CA TYR A 139 4.42 0.70 -5.79
C TYR A 139 3.20 1.32 -5.07
N ALA A 140 2.00 1.19 -5.65
CA ALA A 140 0.78 1.68 -5.03
C ALA A 140 0.51 0.99 -3.67
N LEU A 141 0.77 -0.32 -3.55
CA LEU A 141 0.75 -1.04 -2.26
C LEU A 141 1.79 -0.46 -1.29
N GLY A 142 2.97 -0.08 -1.76
CA GLY A 142 3.99 0.62 -0.96
C GLY A 142 3.47 1.93 -0.38
N VAL A 143 2.79 2.76 -1.18
CA VAL A 143 2.16 4.01 -0.71
C VAL A 143 1.06 3.73 0.30
N ILE A 144 0.20 2.73 0.04
CA ILE A 144 -0.86 2.31 0.97
C ILE A 144 -0.26 1.80 2.29
N LEU A 145 0.78 0.97 2.23
CA LEU A 145 1.50 0.51 3.42
C LEU A 145 2.06 1.68 4.22
N TYR A 146 2.76 2.60 3.54
CA TYR A 146 3.32 3.79 4.14
C TYR A 146 2.26 4.59 4.92
N GLU A 147 1.11 4.87 4.26
CA GLU A 147 -0.01 5.58 4.89
C GLU A 147 -0.63 4.77 6.05
N LEU A 148 -0.78 3.46 5.92
CA LEU A 148 -1.33 2.60 6.98
C LEU A 148 -0.46 2.57 8.23
N ILE A 149 0.88 2.57 8.09
CA ILE A 149 1.80 2.39 9.23
C ILE A 149 2.14 3.70 9.94
N CYS A 150 2.23 4.83 9.22
CA CYS A 150 2.57 6.12 9.83
C CYS A 150 1.44 7.16 9.79
N GLY A 151 0.35 6.91 9.03
CA GLY A 151 -0.80 7.82 8.90
C GLY A 151 -0.58 9.00 7.95
N LEU A 152 0.59 9.07 7.29
CA LEU A 152 1.00 10.13 6.39
C LEU A 152 1.32 9.56 5.00
N LEU A 153 1.19 10.38 3.97
CA LEU A 153 1.63 10.03 2.61
C LEU A 153 3.14 10.25 2.45
N PRO A 154 3.81 9.50 1.55
CA PRO A 154 5.21 9.75 1.19
C PRO A 154 5.46 11.19 0.73
N PHE A 155 4.56 11.72 -0.10
CA PHE A 155 4.50 13.12 -0.52
C PHE A 155 3.13 13.71 -0.19
N ASP A 156 3.09 14.95 0.30
CA ASP A 156 1.82 15.61 0.61
C ASP A 156 1.04 15.91 -0.67
N SER A 157 -0.28 15.81 -0.61
CA SER A 157 -1.16 16.12 -1.74
C SER A 157 -0.99 17.57 -2.22
N GLU A 158 -0.77 18.52 -1.31
CA GLU A 158 -0.52 19.92 -1.65
C GLU A 158 0.78 20.07 -2.45
N THR A 159 1.86 19.42 -2.01
CA THR A 159 3.14 19.42 -2.71
C THR A 159 3.02 18.80 -4.10
N LEU A 160 2.33 17.63 -4.22
CA LEU A 160 2.16 16.96 -5.52
C LEU A 160 1.31 17.75 -6.52
N ARG A 161 0.37 18.58 -6.04
CA ARG A 161 -0.58 19.31 -6.90
C ARG A 161 -0.20 20.78 -7.11
N GLY A 162 0.67 21.32 -6.26
CA GLY A 162 1.01 22.74 -6.25
C GLY A 162 1.86 23.21 -7.43
N GLY A 163 2.78 22.37 -7.88
CA GLY A 163 3.76 22.70 -8.92
C GLY A 163 3.39 22.30 -10.35
N GLY A 164 2.16 21.78 -10.57
CA GLY A 164 1.72 21.31 -11.87
C GLY A 164 2.33 19.95 -12.26
N TYR A 165 2.05 19.51 -13.49
CA TYR A 165 2.40 18.16 -13.96
C TYR A 165 3.91 17.86 -13.93
N THR A 166 4.73 18.81 -14.36
CA THR A 166 6.21 18.62 -14.44
C THR A 166 6.84 18.41 -13.07
N GLU A 167 6.43 19.21 -12.08
CA GLU A 167 6.95 19.08 -10.72
C GLU A 167 6.44 17.81 -10.04
N MET A 168 5.16 17.49 -10.21
CA MET A 168 4.58 16.23 -9.74
C MET A 168 5.35 15.02 -10.30
N ARG A 169 5.58 15.00 -11.63
CA ARG A 169 6.34 13.92 -12.29
C ARG A 169 7.76 13.83 -11.73
N TRP A 170 8.43 14.95 -11.55
CA TRP A 170 9.77 14.97 -10.97
C TRP A 170 9.79 14.40 -9.54
N LEU A 171 8.84 14.80 -8.69
CA LEU A 171 8.70 14.26 -7.33
C LEU A 171 8.47 12.73 -7.34
N ILE A 172 7.58 12.24 -8.20
CA ILE A 172 7.25 10.81 -8.25
C ILE A 172 8.41 9.99 -8.84
N CYS A 173 9.11 10.50 -9.87
CA CYS A 173 10.12 9.73 -10.58
C CYS A 173 11.52 9.84 -9.97
N GLU A 174 11.88 11.01 -9.43
CA GLU A 174 13.29 11.33 -9.11
C GLU A 174 13.54 11.52 -7.61
N VAL A 175 12.52 11.93 -6.83
CA VAL A 175 12.72 12.26 -5.42
C VAL A 175 12.38 11.07 -4.53
N ASP A 176 13.34 10.63 -3.72
CA ASP A 176 13.06 9.61 -2.71
C ASP A 176 12.26 10.22 -1.55
N PRO A 177 11.16 9.57 -1.12
CA PRO A 177 10.42 10.01 0.05
C PRO A 177 11.23 9.77 1.34
N ALA A 178 10.93 10.54 2.39
CA ALA A 178 11.47 10.27 3.72
C ALA A 178 10.99 8.90 4.23
N GLU A 179 11.81 8.23 5.05
CA GLU A 179 11.37 7.00 5.73
C GLU A 179 10.12 7.26 6.60
N PRO A 180 9.16 6.32 6.72
CA PRO A 180 7.96 6.47 7.56
C PRO A 180 8.25 6.97 8.98
N SER A 181 9.30 6.44 9.62
CA SER A 181 9.68 6.85 10.98
C SER A 181 10.17 8.29 11.04
N GLN A 182 10.95 8.73 10.05
CA GLN A 182 11.45 10.11 9.93
C GLN A 182 10.29 11.06 9.62
N ARG A 183 9.45 10.72 8.67
CA ARG A 183 8.27 11.52 8.29
C ARG A 183 7.36 11.77 9.49
N LEU A 184 7.12 10.73 10.30
CA LEU A 184 6.33 10.84 11.54
C LEU A 184 7.03 11.75 12.57
N ALA A 185 8.35 11.62 12.75
CA ALA A 185 9.11 12.42 13.71
C ALA A 185 9.04 13.92 13.41
N GLU A 186 9.05 14.29 12.13
CA GLU A 186 9.01 15.67 11.64
C GLU A 186 7.58 16.28 11.63
N PHE A 187 6.53 15.43 11.67
CA PHE A 187 5.15 15.90 11.57
C PHE A 187 4.68 16.58 12.85
N SER A 188 4.24 17.82 12.75
CA SER A 188 3.79 18.64 13.90
C SER A 188 2.51 18.11 14.57
N GLY A 189 1.63 17.43 13.82
CA GLY A 189 0.37 16.86 14.28
C GLY A 189 0.44 15.44 14.82
N LYS A 190 1.65 14.88 15.06
CA LYS A 190 1.88 13.47 15.41
C LYS A 190 1.16 12.98 16.66
N ASP A 191 0.95 13.82 17.67
CA ASP A 191 0.27 13.42 18.92
C ASP A 191 -1.16 12.99 18.64
N LYS A 192 -1.91 13.80 17.89
CA LYS A 192 -3.30 13.50 17.50
C LYS A 192 -3.34 12.28 16.54
N LEU A 193 -2.42 12.22 15.61
CA LEU A 193 -2.32 11.12 14.65
C LEU A 193 -2.05 9.80 15.36
N CYS A 194 -1.11 9.75 16.30
CA CYS A 194 -0.76 8.53 17.03
C CYS A 194 -1.87 8.02 17.96
N GLN A 195 -2.80 8.90 18.39
CA GLN A 195 -3.99 8.48 19.15
C GLN A 195 -4.86 7.50 18.34
N ALA A 196 -4.91 7.64 17.01
CA ALA A 196 -5.65 6.71 16.14
C ALA A 196 -5.00 5.31 16.07
N PHE A 197 -3.75 5.17 16.52
CA PHE A 197 -3.04 3.89 16.65
C PHE A 197 -3.07 3.34 18.09
N GLY A 198 -3.60 4.11 19.05
CA GLY A 198 -3.51 3.78 20.47
C GLY A 198 -2.07 3.79 21.01
N LEU A 199 -1.18 4.59 20.41
CA LEU A 199 0.25 4.65 20.72
C LEU A 199 0.71 6.09 20.98
N THR A 200 1.81 6.24 21.72
CA THR A 200 2.54 7.51 21.79
C THR A 200 3.42 7.68 20.54
N PRO A 201 3.74 8.93 20.12
CA PRO A 201 4.61 9.17 18.98
C PRO A 201 5.95 8.42 19.06
N ALA A 202 6.63 8.47 20.21
CA ALA A 202 7.89 7.77 20.41
C ALA A 202 7.76 6.24 20.32
N SER A 203 6.60 5.67 20.72
CA SER A 203 6.35 4.24 20.61
C SER A 203 6.11 3.82 19.15
N LEU A 204 5.32 4.60 18.40
CA LEU A 204 5.05 4.33 17.00
C LEU A 204 6.34 4.49 16.17
N GLU A 205 7.07 5.61 16.33
CA GLU A 205 8.34 5.85 15.65
C GLU A 205 9.34 4.69 15.85
N ARG A 206 9.50 4.22 17.10
CA ARG A 206 10.38 3.08 17.40
C ARG A 206 9.96 1.77 16.74
N ARG A 207 8.65 1.55 16.50
CA ARG A 207 8.14 0.37 15.79
C ARG A 207 8.33 0.45 14.30
N LEU A 208 8.25 1.66 13.72
CA LEU A 208 8.47 1.91 12.32
C LEU A 208 9.95 1.74 11.96
N ARG A 209 10.84 2.31 12.79
CA ARG A 209 12.27 2.38 12.53
C ARG A 209 12.90 1.01 12.28
N GLY A 210 13.50 0.87 11.11
CA GLY A 210 14.14 -0.35 10.63
C GLY A 210 13.24 -1.18 9.75
N ASP A 211 12.68 -2.28 10.22
CA ASP A 211 12.00 -3.27 9.36
C ASP A 211 10.87 -2.66 8.52
N LEU A 212 9.97 -1.89 9.13
CA LEU A 212 8.85 -1.31 8.40
C LEU A 212 9.27 -0.16 7.48
N ASP A 213 10.28 0.63 7.90
CA ASP A 213 10.89 1.63 7.01
C ASP A 213 11.47 0.93 5.77
N TRP A 214 12.30 -0.10 5.95
CA TRP A 214 12.93 -0.81 4.83
C TRP A 214 11.90 -1.45 3.90
N ILE A 215 10.87 -2.12 4.45
CA ILE A 215 9.81 -2.73 3.63
C ILE A 215 9.08 -1.66 2.80
N ALA A 216 8.69 -0.54 3.44
CA ALA A 216 7.97 0.53 2.75
C ALA A 216 8.86 1.16 1.66
N MET A 217 10.12 1.47 1.99
CA MET A 217 11.04 2.09 1.04
C MET A 217 11.40 1.18 -0.12
N GLN A 218 11.57 -0.14 0.08
CA GLN A 218 11.79 -1.08 -1.01
C GLN A 218 10.57 -1.17 -1.94
N ALA A 219 9.35 -1.13 -1.41
CA ALA A 219 8.15 -1.11 -2.25
C ALA A 219 8.02 0.20 -3.06
N LEU A 220 8.58 1.31 -2.56
CA LEU A 220 8.57 2.64 -3.16
C LEU A 220 9.82 2.95 -4.00
N ASP A 221 10.71 1.99 -4.23
CA ASP A 221 11.90 2.20 -5.06
C ASP A 221 11.51 2.69 -6.45
N LYS A 222 12.25 3.69 -6.97
CA LYS A 222 11.97 4.27 -8.29
C LYS A 222 12.29 3.30 -9.40
N ASP A 223 13.39 2.53 -9.25
CA ASP A 223 13.68 1.43 -10.14
C ASP A 223 12.81 0.21 -9.79
N ARG A 224 11.88 -0.10 -10.68
CA ARG A 224 11.00 -1.28 -10.54
C ARG A 224 11.75 -2.61 -10.41
N SER A 225 13.03 -2.68 -10.83
CA SER A 225 13.83 -3.90 -10.67
C SER A 225 14.29 -4.12 -9.23
N GLN A 226 14.37 -3.06 -8.44
CA GLN A 226 14.75 -3.08 -7.03
C GLN A 226 13.53 -3.25 -6.10
N ARG A 227 12.31 -3.04 -6.61
CA ARG A 227 11.07 -3.29 -5.85
C ARG A 227 10.88 -4.78 -5.61
N TYR A 228 9.97 -5.12 -4.70
CA TYR A 228 9.40 -6.46 -4.66
C TYR A 228 8.82 -6.82 -6.04
N GLN A 229 9.09 -8.02 -6.51
CA GLN A 229 8.67 -8.45 -7.84
C GLN A 229 7.20 -8.88 -7.89
N SER A 230 6.57 -9.03 -6.73
CA SER A 230 5.14 -9.36 -6.60
C SER A 230 4.55 -8.85 -5.29
N ALA A 231 3.22 -8.69 -5.26
CA ALA A 231 2.48 -8.42 -4.03
C ALA A 231 2.66 -9.55 -2.99
N GLY A 232 2.95 -10.78 -3.44
CA GLY A 232 3.24 -11.91 -2.57
C GLY A 232 4.55 -11.73 -1.79
N GLU A 233 5.63 -11.31 -2.45
CA GLU A 233 6.92 -11.06 -1.79
C GLU A 233 6.81 -9.94 -0.74
N LEU A 234 6.08 -8.86 -1.06
CA LEU A 234 5.79 -7.79 -0.10
C LEU A 234 5.01 -8.32 1.10
N ALA A 235 3.99 -9.16 0.87
CA ALA A 235 3.21 -9.78 1.94
C ALA A 235 4.07 -10.70 2.83
N GLU A 236 4.99 -11.49 2.24
CA GLU A 236 5.90 -12.35 2.99
C GLU A 236 6.80 -11.55 3.95
N ASP A 237 7.30 -10.39 3.53
CA ASP A 237 8.13 -9.55 4.40
C ASP A 237 7.32 -8.92 5.54
N ILE A 238 6.06 -8.52 5.29
CA ILE A 238 5.15 -8.10 6.36
C ILE A 238 4.87 -9.26 7.33
N GLN A 239 4.67 -10.49 6.83
CA GLN A 239 4.50 -11.67 7.69
C GLN A 239 5.74 -11.93 8.55
N ARG A 240 6.96 -11.84 7.96
CA ARG A 240 8.23 -11.95 8.70
C ARG A 240 8.30 -10.91 9.83
N TYR A 241 7.93 -9.66 9.55
CA TYR A 241 7.87 -8.63 10.58
C TYR A 241 6.96 -9.03 11.74
N LEU A 242 5.72 -9.48 11.43
CA LEU A 242 4.72 -9.85 12.44
C LEU A 242 5.16 -11.02 13.32
N VAL A 243 5.90 -11.98 12.77
CA VAL A 243 6.44 -13.14 13.53
C VAL A 243 7.86 -12.91 14.06
N HIS A 244 8.37 -11.66 13.98
CA HIS A 244 9.71 -11.26 14.40
C HIS A 244 10.87 -11.97 13.68
N ASP A 245 10.65 -12.47 12.48
CA ASP A 245 11.70 -12.99 11.62
C ASP A 245 12.46 -11.85 10.91
N PRO A 246 13.70 -12.07 10.46
CA PRO A 246 14.41 -11.12 9.64
C PRO A 246 13.67 -10.85 8.32
N VAL A 247 13.42 -9.57 8.02
CA VAL A 247 12.81 -9.16 6.75
C VAL A 247 13.85 -9.17 5.62
N LEU A 248 13.42 -9.43 4.39
CA LEU A 248 14.32 -9.48 3.23
C LEU A 248 14.79 -8.08 2.81
N ALA A 249 13.95 -7.05 2.99
CA ALA A 249 14.33 -5.66 2.79
C ALA A 249 15.43 -5.18 3.75
N GLY A 250 15.66 -5.91 4.85
CA GLY A 250 16.64 -5.52 5.85
C GLY A 250 18.08 -5.84 5.45
N PRO A 251 19.06 -5.22 6.12
CA PRO A 251 20.46 -5.45 5.83
C PRO A 251 20.84 -6.92 6.13
N PRO A 252 21.62 -7.59 5.27
CA PRO A 252 21.97 -9.01 5.39
C PRO A 252 23.00 -9.30 6.50
N THR A 253 23.07 -8.48 7.57
CA THR A 253 24.08 -8.57 8.61
C THR A 253 23.76 -9.63 9.67
N LEU A 254 24.79 -10.35 10.13
CA LEU A 254 24.66 -11.35 11.22
C LEU A 254 24.12 -10.72 12.50
N ARG A 255 24.51 -9.48 12.81
CA ARG A 255 24.04 -8.74 13.98
C ARG A 255 22.52 -8.52 13.96
N TYR A 256 21.97 -8.17 12.82
CA TYR A 256 20.52 -8.01 12.64
C TYR A 256 19.81 -9.36 12.84
N LYS A 257 20.29 -10.42 12.18
CA LYS A 257 19.71 -11.78 12.28
C LYS A 257 19.75 -12.30 13.73
N LEU A 258 20.87 -12.12 14.43
CA LEU A 258 20.99 -12.51 15.85
C LEU A 258 20.04 -11.73 16.76
N LYS A 259 19.89 -10.42 16.53
CA LYS A 259 18.94 -9.58 17.29
C LYS A 259 17.50 -10.08 17.10
N LYS A 260 17.11 -10.46 15.90
CA LYS A 260 15.79 -11.02 15.60
C LYS A 260 15.60 -12.39 16.23
N PHE A 261 16.58 -13.26 16.10
CA PHE A 261 16.57 -14.60 16.73
C PHE A 261 16.40 -14.53 18.26
N SER A 262 17.16 -13.67 18.92
CA SER A 262 17.05 -13.49 20.38
C SER A 262 15.68 -12.94 20.80
N ARG A 263 15.07 -12.07 19.99
CA ARG A 263 13.73 -11.54 20.27
C ARG A 263 12.65 -12.60 20.08
N LYS A 264 12.75 -13.41 19.02
CA LYS A 264 11.80 -14.49 18.70
C LYS A 264 11.82 -15.61 19.75
N HIS A 265 13.02 -15.97 20.24
CA HIS A 265 13.22 -17.08 21.18
C HIS A 265 13.47 -16.62 22.64
N ARG A 266 13.02 -15.39 22.98
CA ARG A 266 13.28 -14.78 24.28
C ARG A 266 12.87 -15.66 25.47
N THR A 267 11.71 -16.30 25.40
CA THR A 267 11.21 -17.18 26.45
C THR A 267 12.09 -18.42 26.61
N GLY A 268 12.45 -19.09 25.52
CA GLY A 268 13.34 -20.25 25.52
C GLY A 268 14.76 -19.91 26.03
N LEU A 269 15.32 -18.76 25.61
CA LEU A 269 16.63 -18.31 26.07
C LEU A 269 16.64 -17.98 27.58
N LEU A 270 15.56 -17.38 28.10
CA LEU A 270 15.40 -17.11 29.52
C LEU A 270 15.29 -18.43 30.36
N SER A 271 14.56 -19.42 29.80
CA SER A 271 14.48 -20.74 30.47
C SER A 271 15.83 -21.47 30.54
N ILE A 272 16.61 -21.40 29.45
CA ILE A 272 17.96 -21.98 29.42
C ILE A 272 18.88 -21.25 30.41
N ALA A 273 18.85 -19.92 30.45
CA ALA A 273 19.63 -19.12 31.38
C ALA A 273 19.27 -19.41 32.85
N ALA A 274 17.97 -19.62 33.12
CA ALA A 274 17.50 -19.98 34.47
C ALA A 274 17.89 -21.43 34.91
N LEU A 275 18.12 -22.31 33.93
CA LEU A 275 18.58 -23.69 34.21
C LEU A 275 20.11 -23.78 34.44
N LEU A 276 20.86 -22.77 34.00
CA LEU A 276 22.32 -22.72 34.13
C LEU A 276 22.79 -21.93 35.37
N LEU A 277 21.88 -21.28 36.11
CA LEU A 277 22.07 -20.61 37.40
C LEU A 277 21.62 -21.50 38.53
#